data_a484df9720c3d8ab7420bef31f39ce48
#
_entry.id   a484df9720c3d8ab7420bef31f39ce48
#
_cell.length_a   1.000
_cell.length_b   1.000
_cell.length_c   1.000
_cell.angle_alpha   90.00
_cell.angle_beta   90.00
_cell.angle_gamma   90.00
#
_symmetry.space_group_name_H-M   'P 1'
#
loop_
_entity.id
_entity.type
_entity.pdbx_description
1 polymer ?
#
loop_
_entity_poly.entity_id
_entity_poly.type
_entity_poly.pdbx_seq_one_letter_code
_entity_poly.pdbx_strand_id
1 'polypeptide(L)'
;MIDLHQLSIPRRRKTVKRTLVIFASLALVFMLAAPLFAQSYDPMKFKSSKPQSAWKIALVPKDATNAWFVRMEVGVKQFAKETGINAFQKGPAKTDAAMQAQVIEDLIAQGVDAICVVPVDPSALEPVLGEALSKGIVVIDHEGASQQNCLYDIEAFSNQGLGETIMQELAKMMGQKGTYTTMVGNVTNASHNEWADAGVAYQKAHYPNMTLLAAEPRVEIMDNLDTAYQRAKELFKKYPNLKGILGTSSLSVPGTGRAIEELGLKGKAFVTAVGLPNECAPFIKNGTVDGVLHWDPRDAGYAQLATAVAVLKGQKIANGLNLKAPGWTSMKFAAGSTKVLQGQGWITINKANVDTFGF
;
A
#
# COMPACT_ATOMS: atom_id res chain seq x y z
N MET A 1 18.57 -92.12 0.97
CA MET A 1 17.26 -91.83 0.36
C MET A 1 17.11 -90.33 0.33
N ILE A 2 17.26 -89.76 -0.84
CA ILE A 2 17.31 -88.34 -1.15
C ILE A 2 15.94 -87.93 -1.68
N ASP A 3 15.29 -86.98 -1.07
CA ASP A 3 14.01 -86.45 -1.57
C ASP A 3 14.23 -85.09 -2.25
N LEU A 4 13.82 -85.02 -3.52
CA LEU A 4 13.86 -83.93 -4.43
C LEU A 4 12.45 -83.38 -4.55
N HIS A 5 12.20 -82.12 -4.08
CA HIS A 5 11.13 -81.18 -4.52
C HIS A 5 11.24 -79.92 -3.66
N GLN A 6 11.35 -78.73 -4.17
CA GLN A 6 10.57 -77.97 -5.13
C GLN A 6 11.32 -76.66 -5.48
N LEU A 7 11.49 -76.47 -6.74
CA LEU A 7 11.86 -75.18 -7.32
C LEU A 7 10.58 -74.35 -7.50
N SER A 8 10.43 -73.30 -6.78
CA SER A 8 9.38 -72.32 -6.99
C SER A 8 9.93 -71.00 -7.68
N ILE A 9 9.41 -70.76 -8.85
CA ILE A 9 9.72 -69.58 -9.70
C ILE A 9 9.11 -68.30 -9.08
N PRO A 10 9.84 -67.17 -8.89
CA PRO A 10 9.25 -65.96 -8.36
C PRO A 10 8.46 -65.19 -9.45
N ARG A 11 7.21 -64.90 -9.17
CA ARG A 11 6.33 -64.03 -9.98
C ARG A 11 6.82 -62.60 -10.02
N ARG A 12 7.60 -62.23 -11.03
CA ARG A 12 7.92 -60.84 -11.41
C ARG A 12 6.83 -60.28 -12.30
N ARG A 13 5.69 -59.81 -11.78
CA ARG A 13 4.70 -59.08 -12.61
C ARG A 13 3.81 -58.04 -11.89
N LYS A 14 4.13 -57.61 -10.66
CA LYS A 14 3.31 -56.60 -9.96
C LYS A 14 4.00 -55.29 -9.68
N THR A 15 5.31 -55.20 -9.85
CA THR A 15 6.08 -53.98 -9.49
C THR A 15 6.10 -52.94 -10.62
N VAL A 16 6.03 -53.34 -11.88
CA VAL A 16 6.11 -52.39 -13.03
C VAL A 16 4.85 -51.55 -13.19
N LYS A 17 3.65 -52.08 -12.86
CA LYS A 17 2.41 -51.28 -12.95
C LYS A 17 2.24 -50.24 -11.85
N ARG A 18 2.81 -50.44 -10.65
CA ARG A 18 2.75 -49.47 -9.57
C ARG A 18 3.72 -48.31 -9.78
N THR A 19 4.89 -48.54 -10.35
CA THR A 19 5.88 -47.49 -10.65
C THR A 19 5.42 -46.59 -11.79
N LEU A 20 4.72 -47.11 -12.80
CA LEU A 20 4.17 -46.28 -13.89
C LEU A 20 3.01 -45.37 -13.42
N VAL A 21 2.19 -45.83 -12.48
CA VAL A 21 1.08 -45.02 -11.93
C VAL A 21 1.62 -43.90 -11.02
N ILE A 22 2.72 -44.14 -10.29
CA ILE A 22 3.34 -43.11 -9.44
C ILE A 22 4.03 -42.04 -10.31
N PHE A 23 4.68 -42.37 -11.41
CA PHE A 23 5.26 -41.41 -12.33
C PHE A 23 4.20 -40.61 -13.12
N ALA A 24 3.08 -41.20 -13.46
CA ALA A 24 1.96 -40.50 -14.10
C ALA A 24 1.26 -39.49 -13.13
N SER A 25 1.15 -39.84 -11.85
CA SER A 25 0.58 -38.95 -10.82
C SER A 25 1.52 -37.79 -10.47
N LEU A 26 2.85 -38.02 -10.45
CA LEU A 26 3.83 -36.96 -10.24
C LEU A 26 3.92 -35.99 -11.46
N ALA A 27 3.80 -36.52 -12.69
CA ALA A 27 3.76 -35.66 -13.89
C ALA A 27 2.49 -34.80 -13.97
N LEU A 28 1.33 -35.33 -13.47
CA LEU A 28 0.08 -34.54 -13.45
C LEU A 28 0.08 -33.44 -12.40
N VAL A 29 0.82 -33.62 -11.28
CA VAL A 29 0.98 -32.56 -10.25
C VAL A 29 1.96 -31.47 -10.72
N PHE A 30 2.94 -31.79 -11.56
CA PHE A 30 3.87 -30.78 -12.13
C PHE A 30 3.28 -29.98 -13.28
N MET A 31 2.18 -30.43 -13.92
CA MET A 31 1.51 -29.65 -14.98
C MET A 31 0.54 -28.59 -14.44
N LEU A 32 0.25 -28.54 -13.14
CA LEU A 32 -0.64 -27.52 -12.54
C LEU A 32 0.10 -26.37 -11.85
N ALA A 33 1.43 -26.43 -11.80
CA ALA A 33 2.25 -25.30 -11.39
C ALA A 33 2.88 -24.64 -12.62
N ALA A 34 2.05 -24.21 -13.58
CA ALA A 34 2.48 -23.17 -14.50
C ALA A 34 2.83 -21.94 -13.65
N PRO A 35 4.05 -21.38 -13.74
CA PRO A 35 4.30 -20.10 -13.09
C PRO A 35 3.23 -19.16 -13.62
N LEU A 36 2.46 -18.53 -12.72
CA LEU A 36 1.63 -17.38 -13.08
C LEU A 36 2.61 -16.28 -13.52
N PHE A 37 3.01 -16.33 -14.79
CA PHE A 37 3.66 -15.17 -15.39
C PHE A 37 2.63 -14.05 -15.30
N ALA A 38 2.97 -12.98 -14.61
CA ALA A 38 2.16 -11.78 -14.61
C ALA A 38 1.86 -11.44 -16.08
N GLN A 39 0.59 -11.45 -16.43
CA GLN A 39 0.18 -11.17 -17.81
C GLN A 39 0.49 -9.70 -18.06
N SER A 40 1.39 -9.43 -19.02
CA SER A 40 1.67 -8.05 -19.39
C SER A 40 0.55 -7.54 -20.28
N TYR A 41 -0.13 -6.50 -19.83
CA TYR A 41 -1.18 -5.82 -20.60
C TYR A 41 -0.59 -4.61 -21.33
N ASP A 42 -0.94 -4.48 -22.62
CA ASP A 42 -0.63 -3.28 -23.40
C ASP A 42 -1.66 -2.19 -23.11
N PRO A 43 -1.29 -1.08 -22.43
CA PRO A 43 -2.23 -0.02 -22.08
C PRO A 43 -2.95 0.60 -23.28
N MET A 44 -2.35 0.56 -24.47
CA MET A 44 -2.97 1.10 -25.70
C MET A 44 -4.22 0.32 -26.14
N LYS A 45 -4.36 -0.94 -25.71
CA LYS A 45 -5.55 -1.76 -25.98
C LYS A 45 -6.76 -1.38 -25.12
N PHE A 46 -6.58 -0.55 -24.11
CA PHE A 46 -7.66 -0.08 -23.22
C PHE A 46 -8.27 1.25 -23.67
N LYS A 47 -7.91 1.74 -24.86
CA LYS A 47 -8.57 2.91 -25.46
C LYS A 47 -10.05 2.63 -25.63
N SER A 48 -10.89 3.47 -25.03
CA SER A 48 -12.34 3.34 -25.11
C SER A 48 -12.89 3.83 -26.46
N SER A 49 -13.88 3.12 -26.99
CA SER A 49 -14.70 3.57 -28.10
C SER A 49 -15.91 4.39 -27.65
N LYS A 50 -16.25 4.41 -26.37
CA LYS A 50 -17.37 5.17 -25.80
C LYS A 50 -17.03 6.67 -25.74
N PRO A 51 -18.01 7.57 -25.88
CA PRO A 51 -17.81 8.99 -25.62
C PRO A 51 -17.48 9.20 -24.12
N GLN A 52 -16.66 10.22 -23.82
CA GLN A 52 -16.19 10.51 -22.46
C GLN A 52 -17.35 10.68 -21.45
N SER A 53 -18.48 11.26 -21.89
CA SER A 53 -19.66 11.45 -21.05
C SER A 53 -20.36 10.15 -20.61
N ALA A 54 -20.04 9.02 -21.27
CA ALA A 54 -20.59 7.71 -20.92
C ALA A 54 -19.68 6.89 -20.01
N TRP A 55 -18.48 7.39 -19.68
CA TRP A 55 -17.54 6.66 -18.82
C TRP A 55 -17.99 6.66 -17.38
N LYS A 56 -17.78 5.50 -16.73
CA LYS A 56 -17.96 5.31 -15.29
C LYS A 56 -16.61 4.90 -14.70
N ILE A 57 -16.10 5.68 -13.78
CA ILE A 57 -14.80 5.45 -13.16
C ILE A 57 -14.98 5.39 -11.65
N ALA A 58 -14.57 4.27 -11.04
CA ALA A 58 -14.65 4.09 -9.60
C ALA A 58 -13.25 4.21 -8.97
N LEU A 59 -13.15 4.89 -7.82
CA LEU A 59 -12.00 4.81 -6.93
C LEU A 59 -12.34 3.93 -5.73
N VAL A 60 -11.49 2.95 -5.44
CA VAL A 60 -11.66 1.97 -4.36
C VAL A 60 -10.57 2.19 -3.32
N PRO A 61 -10.83 2.89 -2.20
CA PRO A 61 -9.89 3.10 -1.11
C PRO A 61 -9.74 1.86 -0.24
N LYS A 62 -8.75 1.85 0.67
CA LYS A 62 -8.58 0.81 1.70
C LYS A 62 -9.75 0.77 2.68
N ASP A 63 -10.29 1.94 3.03
CA ASP A 63 -11.36 2.14 4.00
C ASP A 63 -12.09 3.46 3.66
N ALA A 64 -13.39 3.38 3.37
CA ALA A 64 -14.18 4.56 3.00
C ALA A 64 -14.52 5.47 4.21
N THR A 65 -14.27 5.02 5.44
CA THR A 65 -14.59 5.77 6.68
C THR A 65 -13.39 6.49 7.28
N ASN A 66 -12.17 6.07 6.92
CA ASN A 66 -10.94 6.72 7.37
C ASN A 66 -10.83 8.14 6.79
N ALA A 67 -10.49 9.12 7.63
CA ALA A 67 -10.39 10.53 7.25
C ALA A 67 -9.47 10.79 6.04
N TRP A 68 -8.40 10.00 5.88
CA TRP A 68 -7.53 10.05 4.71
C TRP A 68 -8.30 9.83 3.41
N PHE A 69 -9.15 8.80 3.37
CA PHE A 69 -9.92 8.46 2.18
C PHE A 69 -11.19 9.28 2.03
N VAL A 70 -11.75 9.83 3.11
CA VAL A 70 -12.78 10.88 3.04
C VAL A 70 -12.21 12.13 2.36
N ARG A 71 -10.96 12.50 2.65
CA ARG A 71 -10.26 13.59 1.95
C ARG A 71 -9.99 13.24 0.49
N MET A 72 -9.66 11.99 0.18
CA MET A 72 -9.45 11.51 -1.19
C MET A 72 -10.74 11.64 -2.04
N GLU A 73 -11.90 11.34 -1.45
CA GLU A 73 -13.19 11.48 -2.10
C GLU A 73 -13.49 12.92 -2.54
N VAL A 74 -12.97 13.92 -1.83
CA VAL A 74 -13.08 15.33 -2.26
C VAL A 74 -12.47 15.53 -3.65
N GLY A 75 -11.31 14.91 -3.92
CA GLY A 75 -10.65 14.96 -5.23
C GLY A 75 -11.44 14.23 -6.31
N VAL A 76 -12.05 13.10 -5.97
CA VAL A 76 -12.94 12.36 -6.87
C VAL A 76 -14.15 13.22 -7.27
N LYS A 77 -14.80 13.85 -6.31
CA LYS A 77 -15.95 14.74 -6.53
C LYS A 77 -15.57 15.98 -7.35
N GLN A 78 -14.39 16.56 -7.07
CA GLN A 78 -13.84 17.66 -7.85
C GLN A 78 -13.62 17.23 -9.30
N PHE A 79 -12.96 16.09 -9.53
CA PHE A 79 -12.73 15.56 -10.87
C PHE A 79 -14.03 15.33 -11.64
N ALA A 80 -15.01 14.69 -11.00
CA ALA A 80 -16.32 14.46 -11.62
C ALA A 80 -17.00 15.78 -12.04
N LYS A 81 -16.98 16.79 -11.17
CA LYS A 81 -17.54 18.11 -11.44
C LYS A 81 -16.84 18.81 -12.61
N GLU A 82 -15.52 18.77 -12.68
CA GLU A 82 -14.73 19.47 -13.70
C GLU A 82 -14.80 18.80 -15.07
N THR A 83 -14.94 17.47 -15.10
CA THR A 83 -14.88 16.69 -16.36
C THR A 83 -16.24 16.26 -16.90
N GLY A 84 -17.27 16.27 -16.07
CA GLY A 84 -18.60 15.72 -16.39
C GLY A 84 -18.62 14.20 -16.45
N ILE A 85 -17.53 13.50 -16.09
CA ILE A 85 -17.46 12.04 -16.05
C ILE A 85 -18.16 11.54 -14.80
N ASN A 86 -18.88 10.42 -14.88
CA ASN A 86 -19.42 9.73 -13.73
C ASN A 86 -18.29 9.06 -12.94
N ALA A 87 -17.57 9.85 -12.12
CA ALA A 87 -16.52 9.39 -11.25
C ALA A 87 -17.01 9.40 -9.78
N PHE A 88 -16.74 8.33 -9.04
CA PHE A 88 -17.20 8.15 -7.67
C PHE A 88 -16.22 7.31 -6.85
N GLN A 89 -16.27 7.44 -5.52
CA GLN A 89 -15.55 6.57 -4.59
C GLN A 89 -16.51 5.53 -3.98
N LYS A 90 -16.07 4.27 -3.92
CA LYS A 90 -16.77 3.18 -3.24
C LYS A 90 -15.75 2.24 -2.62
N GLY A 91 -15.80 2.03 -1.32
CA GLY A 91 -14.85 1.19 -0.60
C GLY A 91 -15.48 0.44 0.57
N PRO A 92 -14.72 -0.47 1.20
CA PRO A 92 -15.15 -1.15 2.40
C PRO A 92 -15.29 -0.17 3.58
N ALA A 93 -16.07 -0.56 4.60
CA ALA A 93 -16.26 0.23 5.82
C ALA A 93 -15.14 0.04 6.85
N LYS A 94 -14.13 -0.74 6.55
CA LYS A 94 -12.90 -0.97 7.35
C LYS A 94 -11.80 -1.49 6.44
N THR A 95 -10.56 -1.39 6.89
CA THR A 95 -9.39 -1.92 6.18
C THR A 95 -9.42 -3.46 6.18
N ASP A 96 -9.87 -4.06 5.07
CA ASP A 96 -10.07 -5.50 4.91
C ASP A 96 -9.96 -5.87 3.42
N ALA A 97 -8.96 -6.68 3.06
CA ALA A 97 -8.66 -7.01 1.66
C ALA A 97 -9.77 -7.84 1.00
N ALA A 98 -10.45 -8.74 1.74
CA ALA A 98 -11.54 -9.54 1.20
C ALA A 98 -12.78 -8.67 0.91
N MET A 99 -13.11 -7.73 1.81
CA MET A 99 -14.18 -6.75 1.56
C MET A 99 -13.83 -5.83 0.39
N GLN A 100 -12.56 -5.44 0.24
CA GLN A 100 -12.10 -4.63 -0.88
C GLN A 100 -12.23 -5.39 -2.21
N ALA A 101 -11.85 -6.67 -2.25
CA ALA A 101 -12.04 -7.52 -3.42
C ALA A 101 -13.53 -7.63 -3.80
N GLN A 102 -14.43 -7.82 -2.83
CA GLN A 102 -15.88 -7.87 -3.09
C GLN A 102 -16.41 -6.57 -3.69
N VAL A 103 -15.94 -5.41 -3.22
CA VAL A 103 -16.30 -4.11 -3.82
C VAL A 103 -15.86 -4.03 -5.28
N ILE A 104 -14.66 -4.54 -5.60
CA ILE A 104 -14.13 -4.57 -6.97
C ILE A 104 -14.94 -5.52 -7.85
N GLU A 105 -15.31 -6.72 -7.36
CA GLU A 105 -16.20 -7.66 -8.07
C GLU A 105 -17.55 -7.01 -8.43
N ASP A 106 -18.16 -6.30 -7.47
CA ASP A 106 -19.40 -5.57 -7.69
C ASP A 106 -19.25 -4.49 -8.79
N LEU A 107 -18.12 -3.78 -8.82
CA LEU A 107 -17.84 -2.75 -9.83
C LEU A 107 -17.62 -3.36 -11.22
N ILE A 108 -16.93 -4.51 -11.28
CA ILE A 108 -16.79 -5.29 -12.52
C ILE A 108 -18.16 -5.70 -13.05
N ALA A 109 -19.05 -6.22 -12.19
CA ALA A 109 -20.42 -6.59 -12.56
C ALA A 109 -21.27 -5.40 -13.03
N GLN A 110 -21.03 -4.20 -12.50
CA GLN A 110 -21.68 -2.95 -12.92
C GLN A 110 -21.14 -2.39 -14.23
N GLY A 111 -20.08 -2.98 -14.80
CA GLY A 111 -19.52 -2.59 -16.08
C GLY A 111 -18.91 -1.20 -16.07
N VAL A 112 -18.13 -0.86 -15.04
CA VAL A 112 -17.34 0.38 -14.99
C VAL A 112 -16.24 0.35 -16.07
N ASP A 113 -15.81 1.52 -16.55
CA ASP A 113 -14.76 1.63 -17.57
C ASP A 113 -13.35 1.64 -16.97
N ALA A 114 -13.25 2.09 -15.69
CA ALA A 114 -11.99 2.06 -14.96
C ALA A 114 -12.20 1.86 -13.46
N ILE A 115 -11.24 1.20 -12.84
CA ILE A 115 -11.08 1.04 -11.38
C ILE A 115 -9.74 1.64 -11.00
N CYS A 116 -9.78 2.66 -10.15
CA CYS A 116 -8.61 3.21 -9.47
C CYS A 116 -8.60 2.60 -8.07
N VAL A 117 -7.50 2.01 -7.61
CA VAL A 117 -7.46 1.30 -6.33
C VAL A 117 -6.31 1.76 -5.45
N VAL A 118 -6.54 1.83 -4.15
CA VAL A 118 -5.50 1.94 -3.13
C VAL A 118 -5.54 0.63 -2.35
N PRO A 119 -4.64 -0.34 -2.61
CA PRO A 119 -4.80 -1.70 -2.12
C PRO A 119 -4.51 -1.83 -0.62
N VAL A 120 -5.32 -2.62 0.07
CA VAL A 120 -5.02 -3.08 1.44
C VAL A 120 -3.88 -4.09 1.39
N ASP A 121 -3.99 -5.04 0.47
CA ASP A 121 -3.02 -6.10 0.20
C ASP A 121 -2.98 -6.35 -1.31
N PRO A 122 -1.92 -5.90 -2.01
CA PRO A 122 -1.79 -6.11 -3.44
C PRO A 122 -1.94 -7.58 -3.85
N SER A 123 -1.35 -8.51 -3.10
CA SER A 123 -1.38 -9.93 -3.43
C SER A 123 -2.79 -10.51 -3.39
N ALA A 124 -3.60 -10.09 -2.42
CA ALA A 124 -4.99 -10.53 -2.26
C ALA A 124 -5.89 -10.00 -3.39
N LEU A 125 -5.55 -8.86 -3.99
CA LEU A 125 -6.34 -8.24 -5.06
C LEU A 125 -5.93 -8.70 -6.47
N GLU A 126 -4.80 -9.39 -6.63
CA GLU A 126 -4.33 -9.83 -7.95
C GLU A 126 -5.40 -10.58 -8.77
N PRO A 127 -6.15 -11.56 -8.21
CA PRO A 127 -7.13 -12.29 -9.00
C PRO A 127 -8.26 -11.40 -9.54
N VAL A 128 -8.84 -10.55 -8.70
CA VAL A 128 -9.99 -9.71 -9.07
C VAL A 128 -9.57 -8.57 -10.00
N LEU A 129 -8.37 -7.99 -9.82
CA LEU A 129 -7.83 -6.97 -10.73
C LEU A 129 -7.44 -7.57 -12.08
N GLY A 130 -6.92 -8.80 -12.10
CA GLY A 130 -6.69 -9.56 -13.32
C GLY A 130 -7.99 -9.84 -14.09
N GLU A 131 -9.08 -10.15 -13.40
CA GLU A 131 -10.41 -10.26 -13.99
C GLU A 131 -10.86 -8.94 -14.59
N ALA A 132 -10.72 -7.81 -13.89
CA ALA A 132 -11.06 -6.48 -14.40
C ALA A 132 -10.32 -6.18 -15.73
N LEU A 133 -8.99 -6.38 -15.73
CA LEU A 133 -8.16 -6.17 -16.92
C LEU A 133 -8.56 -7.08 -18.09
N SER A 134 -8.89 -8.35 -17.83
CA SER A 134 -9.33 -9.30 -18.86
C SER A 134 -10.62 -8.89 -19.53
N LYS A 135 -11.47 -8.15 -18.84
CA LYS A 135 -12.73 -7.57 -19.34
C LYS A 135 -12.55 -6.20 -20.00
N GLY A 136 -11.30 -5.71 -20.12
CA GLY A 136 -11.00 -4.42 -20.73
C GLY A 136 -11.24 -3.22 -19.81
N ILE A 137 -11.41 -3.44 -18.50
CA ILE A 137 -11.53 -2.37 -17.51
C ILE A 137 -10.13 -1.85 -17.18
N VAL A 138 -9.92 -0.54 -17.27
CA VAL A 138 -8.66 0.11 -16.89
C VAL A 138 -8.45 -0.05 -15.40
N VAL A 139 -7.26 -0.49 -14.97
CA VAL A 139 -6.86 -0.56 -13.57
C VAL A 139 -5.68 0.38 -13.34
N ILE A 140 -5.85 1.35 -12.45
CA ILE A 140 -4.82 2.27 -11.98
C ILE A 140 -4.65 2.08 -10.48
N ASP A 141 -3.40 1.94 -10.05
CA ASP A 141 -3.06 1.76 -8.65
C ASP A 141 -2.46 3.03 -8.04
N HIS A 142 -2.52 3.14 -6.72
CA HIS A 142 -1.83 4.11 -5.89
C HIS A 142 -1.45 3.46 -4.56
N GLU A 143 -0.23 3.67 -4.11
CA GLU A 143 0.34 2.98 -2.94
C GLU A 143 0.43 1.45 -3.11
N GLY A 144 0.54 0.98 -4.35
CA GLY A 144 0.58 -0.43 -4.69
C GLY A 144 1.68 -0.79 -5.68
N ALA A 145 2.89 -0.25 -5.52
CA ALA A 145 4.01 -0.44 -6.46
C ALA A 145 4.35 -1.92 -6.78
N SER A 146 3.97 -2.84 -5.89
CA SER A 146 4.12 -4.29 -6.10
C SER A 146 2.97 -4.95 -6.86
N GLN A 147 1.84 -4.25 -7.11
CA GLN A 147 0.67 -4.78 -7.81
C GLN A 147 1.02 -5.16 -9.24
N GLN A 148 0.76 -6.41 -9.61
CA GLN A 148 1.05 -6.89 -10.97
C GLN A 148 -0.10 -6.60 -11.93
N ASN A 149 -1.33 -6.83 -11.51
CA ASN A 149 -2.53 -6.62 -12.31
C ASN A 149 -3.06 -5.18 -12.23
N CYS A 150 -2.22 -4.22 -12.63
CA CYS A 150 -2.59 -2.84 -12.93
C CYS A 150 -1.87 -2.37 -14.21
N LEU A 151 -2.40 -1.37 -14.89
CA LEU A 151 -1.73 -0.76 -16.04
C LEU A 151 -0.64 0.21 -15.60
N TYR A 152 -0.95 1.01 -14.60
CA TYR A 152 -0.01 1.94 -13.97
C TYR A 152 -0.29 2.03 -12.48
N ASP A 153 0.78 2.16 -11.71
CA ASP A 153 0.78 2.60 -10.33
C ASP A 153 1.31 4.03 -10.29
N ILE A 154 0.60 4.93 -9.62
CA ILE A 154 1.00 6.32 -9.50
C ILE A 154 1.28 6.67 -8.04
N GLU A 155 2.50 7.08 -7.76
CA GLU A 155 2.96 7.43 -6.43
C GLU A 155 3.17 8.94 -6.30
N ALA A 156 2.84 9.50 -5.14
CA ALA A 156 3.03 10.93 -4.90
C ALA A 156 4.52 11.32 -4.92
N PHE A 157 5.42 10.34 -4.73
CA PHE A 157 6.87 10.52 -4.54
C PHE A 157 7.61 9.17 -4.66
N SER A 158 8.92 9.18 -4.41
CA SER A 158 9.70 7.96 -4.20
C SER A 158 9.40 7.36 -2.82
N ASN A 159 8.88 6.14 -2.76
CA ASN A 159 8.60 5.43 -1.51
C ASN A 159 9.84 5.30 -0.63
N GLN A 160 10.99 4.97 -1.24
CA GLN A 160 12.27 4.95 -0.55
C GLN A 160 12.58 6.32 0.08
N GLY A 161 12.48 7.40 -0.70
CA GLY A 161 12.77 8.76 -0.23
C GLY A 161 11.87 9.21 0.91
N LEU A 162 10.59 8.83 0.90
CA LEU A 162 9.67 9.11 1.99
C LEU A 162 10.10 8.37 3.27
N GLY A 163 10.35 7.07 3.20
CA GLY A 163 10.78 6.28 4.35
C GLY A 163 12.09 6.80 4.97
N GLU A 164 13.07 7.17 4.14
CA GLU A 164 14.31 7.80 4.57
C GLU A 164 14.04 9.12 5.29
N THR A 165 13.14 9.96 4.76
CA THR A 165 12.78 11.26 5.37
C THR A 165 12.05 11.08 6.71
N ILE A 166 11.13 10.11 6.83
CA ILE A 166 10.49 9.80 8.12
C ILE A 166 11.56 9.42 9.16
N MET A 167 12.56 8.61 8.78
CA MET A 167 13.64 8.24 9.69
C MET A 167 14.52 9.42 10.06
N GLN A 168 14.85 10.31 9.12
CA GLN A 168 15.63 11.52 9.40
C GLN A 168 14.95 12.40 10.45
N GLU A 169 13.65 12.62 10.32
CA GLU A 169 12.87 13.40 11.30
C GLU A 169 12.82 12.70 12.66
N LEU A 170 12.60 11.38 12.71
CA LEU A 170 12.62 10.63 13.96
C LEU A 170 14.00 10.68 14.63
N ALA A 171 15.06 10.49 13.86
CA ALA A 171 16.43 10.53 14.37
C ALA A 171 16.78 11.90 14.97
N LYS A 172 16.36 12.98 14.31
CA LYS A 172 16.53 14.35 14.81
C LYS A 172 15.85 14.53 16.17
N MET A 173 14.59 14.12 16.33
CA MET A 173 13.86 14.19 17.60
C MET A 173 14.50 13.34 18.69
N MET A 174 14.98 12.15 18.36
CA MET A 174 15.65 11.23 19.31
C MET A 174 17.09 11.65 19.67
N GLY A 175 17.64 12.67 19.02
CA GLY A 175 19.06 13.04 19.16
C GLY A 175 20.00 11.97 18.61
N GLN A 176 19.59 11.27 17.56
CA GLN A 176 20.31 10.23 16.82
C GLN A 176 20.78 9.05 17.69
N LYS A 177 20.06 8.74 18.77
CA LYS A 177 20.39 7.64 19.70
C LYS A 177 19.18 7.07 20.42
N GLY A 178 19.27 5.77 20.77
CA GLY A 178 18.25 5.06 21.54
C GLY A 178 17.44 4.08 20.70
N THR A 179 16.52 3.39 21.37
CA THR A 179 15.72 2.33 20.75
C THR A 179 14.45 2.89 20.13
N TYR A 180 14.11 2.40 18.93
CA TYR A 180 12.86 2.73 18.23
C TYR A 180 12.21 1.45 17.69
N THR A 181 10.93 1.55 17.30
CA THR A 181 10.22 0.52 16.54
C THR A 181 9.52 1.15 15.32
N THR A 182 9.04 0.32 14.40
CA THR A 182 8.19 0.79 13.29
C THR A 182 6.73 0.44 13.56
N MET A 183 5.81 1.27 13.06
CA MET A 183 4.36 1.09 13.21
C MET A 183 3.69 1.25 11.84
N VAL A 184 3.02 0.19 11.38
CA VAL A 184 2.39 0.11 10.05
C VAL A 184 0.88 -0.09 10.19
N GLY A 185 0.12 0.30 9.20
CA GLY A 185 -1.32 0.01 9.14
C GLY A 185 -1.55 -1.50 9.14
N ASN A 186 -1.11 -2.18 8.10
CA ASN A 186 -1.16 -3.64 7.99
C ASN A 186 0.20 -4.17 7.53
N VAL A 187 0.58 -5.35 8.02
CA VAL A 187 1.83 -6.01 7.61
C VAL A 187 1.82 -6.50 6.16
N THR A 188 0.66 -6.55 5.53
CA THR A 188 0.49 -6.88 4.11
C THR A 188 0.42 -5.63 3.21
N ASN A 189 0.33 -4.42 3.79
CA ASN A 189 0.30 -3.19 3.02
C ASN A 189 1.68 -2.88 2.41
N ALA A 190 1.77 -2.89 1.08
CA ALA A 190 3.04 -2.77 0.38
C ALA A 190 3.76 -1.44 0.68
N SER A 191 3.08 -0.29 0.51
CA SER A 191 3.67 1.04 0.68
C SER A 191 4.12 1.29 2.11
N HIS A 192 3.28 0.96 3.12
CA HIS A 192 3.63 1.14 4.52
C HIS A 192 4.89 0.35 4.92
N ASN A 193 5.02 -0.88 4.41
CA ASN A 193 6.18 -1.71 4.67
C ASN A 193 7.43 -1.22 3.93
N GLU A 194 7.30 -0.78 2.68
CA GLU A 194 8.38 -0.20 1.90
C GLU A 194 8.95 1.05 2.58
N TRP A 195 8.10 1.97 3.07
CA TRP A 195 8.53 3.16 3.82
C TRP A 195 9.23 2.80 5.12
N ALA A 196 8.69 1.84 5.88
CA ALA A 196 9.31 1.38 7.13
C ALA A 196 10.67 0.71 6.87
N ASP A 197 10.78 -0.12 5.83
CA ASP A 197 12.02 -0.80 5.45
C ASP A 197 13.09 0.20 4.99
N ALA A 198 12.72 1.18 4.16
CA ALA A 198 13.60 2.25 3.74
C ALA A 198 14.12 3.08 4.92
N GLY A 199 13.23 3.41 5.87
CA GLY A 199 13.62 4.09 7.10
C GLY A 199 14.59 3.28 7.96
N VAL A 200 14.35 1.98 8.13
CA VAL A 200 15.25 1.07 8.87
C VAL A 200 16.59 0.94 8.16
N ALA A 201 16.60 0.80 6.84
CA ALA A 201 17.83 0.73 6.06
C ALA A 201 18.65 2.02 6.20
N TYR A 202 17.99 3.17 6.11
CA TYR A 202 18.61 4.48 6.30
C TYR A 202 19.21 4.65 7.70
N GLN A 203 18.48 4.24 8.76
CA GLN A 203 18.98 4.26 10.14
C GLN A 203 20.27 3.45 10.27
N LYS A 204 20.30 2.22 9.75
CA LYS A 204 21.49 1.36 9.83
C LYS A 204 22.72 1.99 9.17
N ALA A 205 22.52 2.72 8.08
CA ALA A 205 23.61 3.35 7.33
C ALA A 205 24.10 4.66 7.99
N HIS A 206 23.21 5.44 8.63
CA HIS A 206 23.50 6.82 9.02
C HIS A 206 23.44 7.09 10.53
N TYR A 207 22.72 6.26 11.32
CA TYR A 207 22.51 6.49 12.74
C TYR A 207 22.90 5.26 13.59
N PRO A 208 24.20 4.96 13.74
CA PRO A 208 24.69 3.73 14.40
C PRO A 208 24.33 3.64 15.89
N ASN A 209 24.01 4.77 16.54
CA ASN A 209 23.61 4.81 17.94
C ASN A 209 22.09 4.65 18.13
N MET A 210 21.32 4.50 17.07
CA MET A 210 19.92 4.11 17.11
C MET A 210 19.79 2.60 16.89
N THR A 211 18.83 1.99 17.57
CA THR A 211 18.64 0.52 17.50
C THR A 211 17.16 0.20 17.30
N LEU A 212 16.87 -0.59 16.28
CA LEU A 212 15.52 -1.15 16.07
C LEU A 212 15.22 -2.16 17.18
N LEU A 213 14.05 -2.08 17.80
CA LEU A 213 13.59 -2.97 18.87
C LEU A 213 13.45 -4.40 18.33
N ALA A 214 14.36 -5.29 18.68
CA ALA A 214 14.42 -6.64 18.12
C ALA A 214 13.20 -7.51 18.48
N ALA A 215 12.60 -7.29 19.65
CA ALA A 215 11.44 -8.07 20.11
C ALA A 215 10.14 -7.71 19.38
N GLU A 216 9.99 -6.46 18.97
CA GLU A 216 8.83 -5.96 18.21
C GLU A 216 9.32 -4.93 17.18
N PRO A 217 9.99 -5.39 16.08
CA PRO A 217 10.59 -4.49 15.10
C PRO A 217 9.54 -3.78 14.23
N ARG A 218 8.33 -4.37 14.15
CA ARG A 218 7.20 -3.85 13.38
C ARG A 218 5.89 -4.14 14.08
N VAL A 219 5.10 -3.10 14.29
CA VAL A 219 3.84 -3.16 15.00
C VAL A 219 2.70 -2.82 14.05
N GLU A 220 1.74 -3.71 13.96
CA GLU A 220 0.53 -3.53 13.17
C GLU A 220 -0.56 -2.83 13.99
N ILE A 221 -1.27 -1.89 13.36
CA ILE A 221 -2.37 -1.15 13.99
C ILE A 221 -3.71 -1.29 13.26
N MET A 222 -3.79 -2.08 12.18
CA MET A 222 -4.99 -2.34 11.39
C MET A 222 -5.65 -1.05 10.86
N ASP A 223 -4.85 0.00 10.60
CA ASP A 223 -5.31 1.37 10.30
C ASP A 223 -6.45 1.83 11.23
N ASN A 224 -6.30 1.56 12.51
CA ASN A 224 -7.28 1.88 13.56
C ASN A 224 -6.67 2.74 14.66
N LEU A 225 -7.33 3.85 14.98
CA LEU A 225 -6.83 4.85 15.94
C LEU A 225 -6.69 4.29 17.36
N ASP A 226 -7.70 3.56 17.83
CA ASP A 226 -7.68 2.99 19.18
C ASP A 226 -6.61 1.89 19.27
N THR A 227 -6.45 1.08 18.23
CA THR A 227 -5.37 0.08 18.16
C THR A 227 -4.01 0.78 18.19
N ALA A 228 -3.78 1.85 17.44
CA ALA A 228 -2.54 2.62 17.46
C ALA A 228 -2.23 3.15 18.88
N TYR A 229 -3.23 3.72 19.55
CA TYR A 229 -3.10 4.19 20.92
C TYR A 229 -2.76 3.07 21.90
N GLN A 230 -3.50 1.96 21.89
CA GLN A 230 -3.26 0.85 22.80
C GLN A 230 -1.90 0.20 22.58
N ARG A 231 -1.53 -0.04 21.32
CA ARG A 231 -0.21 -0.61 20.98
C ARG A 231 0.94 0.30 21.42
N ALA A 232 0.85 1.60 21.18
CA ALA A 232 1.86 2.56 21.64
C ALA A 232 1.98 2.54 23.18
N LYS A 233 0.86 2.54 23.89
CA LYS A 233 0.81 2.49 25.35
C LYS A 233 1.40 1.20 25.92
N GLU A 234 1.09 0.05 25.32
CA GLU A 234 1.69 -1.25 25.67
C GLU A 234 3.21 -1.25 25.45
N LEU A 235 3.67 -0.77 24.29
CA LEU A 235 5.08 -0.70 23.94
C LEU A 235 5.87 0.14 24.94
N PHE A 236 5.43 1.36 25.25
CA PHE A 236 6.13 2.24 26.20
C PHE A 236 6.14 1.67 27.63
N LYS A 237 5.10 0.95 28.04
CA LYS A 237 5.08 0.28 29.35
C LYS A 237 5.99 -0.94 29.39
N LYS A 238 5.97 -1.76 28.35
CA LYS A 238 6.74 -3.00 28.24
C LYS A 238 8.25 -2.75 28.03
N TYR A 239 8.58 -1.68 27.30
CA TYR A 239 9.95 -1.32 26.93
C TYR A 239 10.28 0.11 27.40
N PRO A 240 10.65 0.31 28.68
CA PRO A 240 10.90 1.65 29.23
C PRO A 240 12.02 2.44 28.52
N ASN A 241 12.90 1.75 27.80
CA ASN A 241 13.98 2.35 27.01
C ASN A 241 13.58 2.68 25.57
N LEU A 242 12.34 2.34 25.14
CA LEU A 242 11.83 2.70 23.83
C LEU A 242 11.63 4.22 23.76
N LYS A 243 12.31 4.85 22.81
CA LYS A 243 12.27 6.31 22.64
C LYS A 243 11.49 6.75 21.42
N GLY A 244 11.41 5.92 20.37
CA GLY A 244 10.87 6.35 19.09
C GLY A 244 9.92 5.36 18.47
N ILE A 245 8.93 5.90 17.75
CA ILE A 245 8.06 5.13 16.83
C ILE A 245 8.12 5.80 15.46
N LEU A 246 8.62 5.05 14.46
CA LEU A 246 8.53 5.40 13.05
C LEU A 246 7.20 4.88 12.54
N GLY A 247 6.23 5.75 12.34
CA GLY A 247 4.92 5.39 11.82
C GLY A 247 4.82 5.54 10.30
N THR A 248 3.98 4.74 9.68
CA THR A 248 3.68 4.85 8.23
C THR A 248 2.18 5.00 7.95
N SER A 249 1.31 4.62 8.88
CA SER A 249 -0.11 4.93 8.84
C SER A 249 -0.39 6.35 9.32
N SER A 250 -1.38 7.03 8.72
CA SER A 250 -1.84 8.35 9.16
C SER A 250 -2.33 8.38 10.60
N LEU A 251 -2.73 7.24 11.15
CA LEU A 251 -3.22 7.09 12.52
C LEU A 251 -2.11 6.80 13.54
N SER A 252 -0.86 6.59 13.08
CA SER A 252 0.28 6.35 13.97
C SER A 252 0.55 7.53 14.90
N VAL A 253 0.54 8.77 14.37
CA VAL A 253 0.79 9.98 15.18
C VAL A 253 -0.34 10.28 16.14
N PRO A 254 -1.63 10.33 15.73
CA PRO A 254 -2.72 10.60 16.67
C PRO A 254 -2.80 9.57 17.80
N GLY A 255 -2.66 8.27 17.49
CA GLY A 255 -2.69 7.21 18.50
C GLY A 255 -1.49 7.26 19.45
N THR A 256 -0.27 7.35 18.90
CA THR A 256 0.95 7.40 19.71
C THR A 256 1.06 8.71 20.49
N GLY A 257 0.69 9.85 19.90
CA GLY A 257 0.68 11.15 20.57
C GLY A 257 -0.18 11.14 21.83
N ARG A 258 -1.40 10.58 21.73
CA ARG A 258 -2.28 10.37 22.89
C ARG A 258 -1.63 9.51 23.97
N ALA A 259 -0.95 8.41 23.58
CA ALA A 259 -0.26 7.55 24.54
C ALA A 259 0.92 8.27 25.23
N ILE A 260 1.69 9.07 24.49
CA ILE A 260 2.78 9.88 25.02
C ILE A 260 2.27 10.87 26.07
N GLU A 261 1.15 11.56 25.80
CA GLU A 261 0.54 12.52 26.71
C GLU A 261 0.03 11.84 27.99
N GLU A 262 -0.75 10.78 27.84
CA GLU A 262 -1.33 10.04 28.98
C GLU A 262 -0.25 9.45 29.91
N LEU A 263 0.87 8.98 29.35
CA LEU A 263 1.96 8.40 30.11
C LEU A 263 2.98 9.44 30.63
N GLY A 264 2.80 10.73 30.34
CA GLY A 264 3.72 11.79 30.74
C GLY A 264 5.12 11.66 30.11
N LEU A 265 5.18 11.16 28.86
CA LEU A 265 6.43 10.89 28.14
C LEU A 265 6.83 12.01 27.16
N LYS A 266 6.16 13.14 27.19
CA LYS A 266 6.51 14.29 26.34
C LYS A 266 7.97 14.71 26.54
N GLY A 267 8.70 14.84 25.42
CA GLY A 267 10.14 15.11 25.40
C GLY A 267 11.03 13.91 25.76
N LYS A 268 10.44 12.74 26.05
CA LYS A 268 11.15 11.48 26.33
C LYS A 268 10.89 10.39 25.31
N ALA A 269 9.68 10.36 24.75
CA ALA A 269 9.27 9.49 23.66
C ALA A 269 8.82 10.33 22.45
N PHE A 270 9.08 9.84 21.26
CA PHE A 270 8.91 10.55 19.99
C PHE A 270 8.17 9.69 18.97
N VAL A 271 7.41 10.35 18.12
CA VAL A 271 6.76 9.71 16.96
C VAL A 271 6.76 10.68 15.80
N THR A 272 7.01 10.15 14.62
CA THR A 272 6.71 10.81 13.34
C THR A 272 6.19 9.79 12.35
N ALA A 273 5.37 10.24 11.43
CA ALA A 273 4.72 9.39 10.43
C ALA A 273 4.21 10.25 9.26
N VAL A 274 3.55 9.60 8.32
CA VAL A 274 2.55 10.23 7.48
C VAL A 274 1.36 10.66 8.34
N GLY A 275 0.74 11.82 8.05
CA GLY A 275 -0.41 12.27 8.84
C GLY A 275 -1.28 13.32 8.16
N LEU A 276 -2.56 13.37 8.55
CA LEU A 276 -3.45 14.47 8.18
C LEU A 276 -3.25 15.66 9.10
N PRO A 277 -3.25 16.90 8.56
CA PRO A 277 -3.06 18.11 9.36
C PRO A 277 -3.99 18.18 10.56
N ASN A 278 -5.30 18.03 10.37
CA ASN A 278 -6.29 18.18 11.44
C ASN A 278 -6.14 17.13 12.55
N GLU A 279 -5.80 15.91 12.21
CA GLU A 279 -5.63 14.83 13.19
C GLU A 279 -4.33 14.99 14.01
N CYS A 280 -3.28 15.56 13.37
CA CYS A 280 -1.98 15.78 14.01
C CYS A 280 -1.83 17.13 14.69
N ALA A 281 -2.62 18.15 14.30
CA ALA A 281 -2.51 19.52 14.79
C ALA A 281 -2.52 19.66 16.32
N PRO A 282 -3.37 18.98 17.10
CA PRO A 282 -3.33 19.09 18.55
C PRO A 282 -1.96 18.75 19.15
N PHE A 283 -1.35 17.67 18.66
CA PHE A 283 -0.06 17.16 19.14
C PHE A 283 1.13 18.00 18.66
N ILE A 284 1.04 18.59 17.46
CA ILE A 284 2.05 19.51 16.91
C ILE A 284 2.01 20.84 17.66
N LYS A 285 0.82 21.42 17.85
CA LYS A 285 0.65 22.72 18.51
C LYS A 285 1.12 22.72 19.95
N ASN A 286 0.82 21.65 20.67
CA ASN A 286 1.24 21.51 22.06
C ASN A 286 2.68 21.01 22.22
N GLY A 287 3.35 20.59 21.12
CA GLY A 287 4.75 20.14 21.12
C GLY A 287 4.93 18.71 21.64
N THR A 288 3.91 17.85 21.57
CA THR A 288 4.05 16.40 21.78
C THR A 288 4.72 15.74 20.57
N VAL A 289 4.48 16.27 19.38
CA VAL A 289 5.02 15.85 18.10
C VAL A 289 5.61 17.07 17.39
N ASP A 290 6.80 16.94 16.79
CA ASP A 290 7.45 18.06 16.08
C ASP A 290 6.83 18.29 14.70
N GLY A 291 6.43 17.21 14.03
CA GLY A 291 5.81 17.29 12.72
C GLY A 291 5.49 15.91 12.10
N VAL A 292 4.85 15.97 10.95
CA VAL A 292 4.47 14.81 10.14
C VAL A 292 4.79 15.07 8.67
N LEU A 293 4.94 14.00 7.90
CA LEU A 293 4.98 14.07 6.45
C LEU A 293 3.56 13.93 5.88
N HIS A 294 3.30 14.63 4.80
CA HIS A 294 1.96 14.69 4.22
C HIS A 294 2.01 14.84 2.70
N TRP A 295 1.06 14.28 2.00
CA TRP A 295 0.59 14.69 0.68
C TRP A 295 -0.93 14.78 0.73
N ASP A 296 -1.53 15.64 -0.09
CA ASP A 296 -2.99 15.78 -0.03
C ASP A 296 -3.67 14.57 -0.71
N PRO A 297 -4.41 13.73 0.04
CA PRO A 297 -5.15 12.61 -0.55
C PRO A 297 -6.16 13.03 -1.62
N ARG A 298 -6.69 14.26 -1.52
CA ARG A 298 -7.54 14.87 -2.57
C ARG A 298 -6.83 14.86 -3.92
N ASP A 299 -5.57 15.28 -3.94
CA ASP A 299 -4.80 15.39 -5.17
C ASP A 299 -4.42 14.01 -5.71
N ALA A 300 -4.16 13.03 -4.83
CA ALA A 300 -3.95 11.64 -5.21
C ALA A 300 -5.20 11.01 -5.86
N GLY A 301 -6.38 11.22 -5.27
CA GLY A 301 -7.65 10.75 -5.85
C GLY A 301 -7.92 11.36 -7.22
N TYR A 302 -7.70 12.66 -7.36
CA TYR A 302 -7.82 13.34 -8.65
C TYR A 302 -6.85 12.78 -9.70
N ALA A 303 -5.58 12.58 -9.32
CA ALA A 303 -4.53 12.10 -10.21
C ALA A 303 -4.77 10.67 -10.71
N GLN A 304 -5.28 9.77 -9.86
CA GLN A 304 -5.66 8.41 -10.28
C GLN A 304 -6.71 8.44 -11.39
N LEU A 305 -7.79 9.23 -11.21
CA LEU A 305 -8.84 9.37 -12.21
C LEU A 305 -8.32 10.02 -13.50
N ALA A 306 -7.44 11.02 -13.39
CA ALA A 306 -6.83 11.64 -14.57
C ALA A 306 -5.96 10.64 -15.36
N THR A 307 -5.24 9.76 -14.66
CA THR A 307 -4.46 8.69 -15.30
C THR A 307 -5.37 7.69 -16.01
N ALA A 308 -6.45 7.24 -15.37
CA ALA A 308 -7.43 6.36 -15.99
C ALA A 308 -8.02 6.97 -17.27
N VAL A 309 -8.37 8.26 -17.25
CA VAL A 309 -8.88 8.98 -18.42
C VAL A 309 -7.83 9.10 -19.52
N ALA A 310 -6.55 9.31 -19.18
CA ALA A 310 -5.48 9.34 -20.18
C ALA A 310 -5.37 8.00 -20.92
N VAL A 311 -5.46 6.87 -20.19
CA VAL A 311 -5.49 5.53 -20.79
C VAL A 311 -6.75 5.31 -21.65
N LEU A 312 -7.94 5.64 -21.15
CA LEU A 312 -9.19 5.52 -21.90
C LEU A 312 -9.20 6.36 -23.17
N LYS A 313 -8.49 7.47 -23.22
CA LYS A 313 -8.26 8.27 -24.43
C LYS A 313 -7.24 7.65 -25.39
N GLY A 314 -6.52 6.60 -24.99
CA GLY A 314 -5.40 6.04 -25.75
C GLY A 314 -4.17 6.95 -25.75
N GLN A 315 -4.00 7.77 -24.72
CA GLN A 315 -2.79 8.59 -24.55
C GLN A 315 -1.63 7.71 -24.08
N LYS A 316 -0.50 7.82 -24.75
CA LYS A 316 0.73 7.18 -24.27
C LYS A 316 1.23 7.87 -22.98
N ILE A 317 1.31 7.12 -21.90
CA ILE A 317 1.89 7.61 -20.65
C ILE A 317 3.41 7.66 -20.79
N ALA A 318 4.01 8.77 -20.40
CA ALA A 318 5.45 9.02 -20.50
C ALA A 318 5.94 9.97 -19.40
N ASN A 319 7.25 10.05 -19.20
CA ASN A 319 7.85 11.04 -18.31
C ASN A 319 7.39 12.47 -18.67
N GLY A 320 7.11 13.27 -17.65
CA GLY A 320 6.55 14.61 -17.80
C GLY A 320 5.02 14.63 -17.85
N LEU A 321 4.35 13.50 -17.62
CA LEU A 321 2.88 13.45 -17.53
C LEU A 321 2.38 14.45 -16.49
N ASN A 322 1.45 15.32 -16.91
CA ASN A 322 0.80 16.29 -16.05
C ASN A 322 -0.63 15.84 -15.70
N LEU A 323 -0.85 15.47 -14.46
CA LEU A 323 -2.13 15.02 -13.93
C LEU A 323 -2.95 16.17 -13.31
N LYS A 324 -2.50 17.41 -13.47
CA LYS A 324 -3.19 18.67 -13.06
C LYS A 324 -3.44 18.83 -11.56
N ALA A 325 -2.87 17.99 -10.73
CA ALA A 325 -2.92 18.10 -9.27
C ALA A 325 -1.56 18.55 -8.72
N PRO A 326 -1.50 19.37 -7.66
CA PRO A 326 -0.25 19.77 -7.02
C PRO A 326 0.61 18.56 -6.62
N GLY A 327 1.89 18.58 -6.99
CA GLY A 327 2.79 17.44 -6.78
C GLY A 327 2.73 16.33 -7.86
N TRP A 328 1.73 16.38 -8.76
CA TRP A 328 1.46 15.40 -9.81
C TRP A 328 1.59 15.97 -11.23
N THR A 329 2.22 17.13 -11.37
CA THR A 329 2.29 17.85 -12.66
C THR A 329 3.45 17.46 -13.54
N SER A 330 4.40 16.65 -13.04
CA SER A 330 5.59 16.20 -13.78
C SER A 330 5.98 14.80 -13.34
N MET A 331 5.08 13.84 -13.59
CA MET A 331 5.28 12.44 -13.22
C MET A 331 6.44 11.82 -14.00
N LYS A 332 7.24 10.98 -13.33
CA LYS A 332 8.35 10.25 -13.95
C LYS A 332 8.27 8.78 -13.57
N PHE A 333 8.59 7.90 -14.50
CA PHE A 333 8.74 6.49 -14.15
C PHE A 333 9.85 6.31 -13.10
N ALA A 334 9.59 5.48 -12.12
CA ALA A 334 10.59 5.02 -11.18
C ALA A 334 11.74 4.32 -11.93
N ALA A 335 12.96 4.38 -11.38
CA ALA A 335 14.12 3.77 -12.00
C ALA A 335 13.89 2.29 -12.29
N GLY A 336 14.06 1.89 -13.55
CA GLY A 336 13.85 0.50 -14.01
C GLY A 336 12.39 0.08 -14.18
N SER A 337 11.41 0.97 -13.92
CA SER A 337 9.99 0.67 -14.10
C SER A 337 9.43 1.30 -15.37
N THR A 338 8.48 0.60 -16.00
CA THR A 338 7.62 1.14 -17.08
C THR A 338 6.16 1.27 -16.61
N LYS A 339 5.90 1.01 -15.33
CA LYS A 339 4.57 0.93 -14.74
C LYS A 339 4.40 1.92 -13.59
N VAL A 340 5.36 2.04 -12.69
CA VAL A 340 5.31 2.90 -11.51
C VAL A 340 5.77 4.31 -11.89
N LEU A 341 4.89 5.30 -11.72
CA LEU A 341 5.19 6.72 -11.90
C LEU A 341 5.26 7.41 -10.54
N GLN A 342 6.22 8.30 -10.37
CA GLN A 342 6.45 9.06 -9.15
C GLN A 342 6.31 10.55 -9.40
N GLY A 343 5.62 11.24 -8.49
CA GLY A 343 5.49 12.68 -8.43
C GLY A 343 6.48 13.35 -7.47
N GLN A 344 6.11 14.52 -6.97
CA GLN A 344 6.90 15.35 -6.05
C GLN A 344 5.97 15.99 -5.01
N GLY A 345 5.14 15.18 -4.37
CA GLY A 345 3.95 15.62 -3.67
C GLY A 345 4.03 15.72 -2.14
N TRP A 346 5.13 15.28 -1.46
CA TRP A 346 5.13 15.38 -0.01
C TRP A 346 5.57 16.75 0.49
N ILE A 347 5.03 17.13 1.65
CA ILE A 347 5.40 18.29 2.43
C ILE A 347 5.60 17.88 3.91
N THR A 348 6.43 18.63 4.63
CA THR A 348 6.54 18.49 6.08
C THR A 348 5.57 19.47 6.74
N ILE A 349 4.67 18.95 7.57
CA ILE A 349 3.77 19.75 8.40
C ILE A 349 4.36 19.83 9.80
N ASN A 350 4.51 21.02 10.32
CA ASN A 350 5.04 21.31 11.62
C ASN A 350 4.33 22.53 12.24
N LYS A 351 4.80 22.98 13.38
CA LYS A 351 4.17 24.11 14.11
C LYS A 351 4.09 25.41 13.30
N ALA A 352 5.00 25.61 12.32
CA ALA A 352 5.01 26.84 11.54
C ALA A 352 3.92 26.90 10.47
N ASN A 353 3.42 25.74 10.01
CA ASN A 353 2.49 25.67 8.88
C ASN A 353 1.21 24.86 9.14
N VAL A 354 1.09 24.15 10.26
CA VAL A 354 -0.09 23.28 10.51
C VAL A 354 -1.42 24.02 10.45
N ASP A 355 -1.46 25.30 10.81
CA ASP A 355 -2.66 26.13 10.77
C ASP A 355 -3.05 26.62 9.36
N THR A 356 -2.21 26.40 8.35
CA THR A 356 -2.52 26.76 6.97
C THR A 356 -3.38 25.69 6.26
N PHE A 357 -3.55 24.53 6.88
CA PHE A 357 -4.34 23.42 6.34
C PHE A 357 -5.72 23.41 6.99
N GLY A 358 -6.77 23.43 6.17
CA GLY A 358 -8.17 23.40 6.63
C GLY A 358 -8.82 22.02 6.67
N PHE A 359 -8.02 20.93 6.70
CA PHE A 359 -8.50 19.56 6.66
C PHE A 359 -7.60 18.61 7.44
#